data_c587f2a30b4e754cd075a0913063b0a7
#
_entry.id   c587f2a30b4e754cd075a0913063b0a7
#
_cell.length_a   1.000
_cell.length_b   1.000
_cell.length_c   1.000
_cell.angle_alpha   90.00
_cell.angle_beta   90.00
_cell.angle_gamma   90.00
#
_symmetry.space_group_name_H-M   'P 1'
#
loop_
_entity.id
_entity.type
_entity.pdbx_description
1 polymer ?
#
loop_
_entity_poly.entity_id
_entity_poly.type
_entity_poly.pdbx_seq_one_letter_code
_entity_poly.pdbx_strand_id
1 'polypeptide(L)'
;MEKTMDKIVALAKARGFVYPGSEIYGGLANTWDYGNLGVELKNNVKKAWWKKFVQESPYNVGVDCAILMNPQTWVASGHLGGFADPLMDCKECHERFRADKLIEDWCAENKYELEGSVDAWSQEQMKNFIDEKNIPCPTCGKHNFTDIRQFNLMFKTFQGVTEDAKNTVYLRPETEIGRASCRERV
;
A
#
# COMPACT_ATOMS: atom_id res chain seq x y z
N MET A 1 19.32 -4.65 -25.65
CA MET A 1 17.84 -4.74 -25.56
C MET A 1 17.43 -4.06 -24.27
N GLU A 2 16.64 -3.01 -24.37
CA GLU A 2 16.17 -2.25 -23.20
C GLU A 2 15.24 -3.11 -22.35
N LYS A 3 15.49 -3.16 -21.04
CA LYS A 3 14.70 -3.92 -20.07
C LYS A 3 13.60 -3.02 -19.50
N THR A 4 12.46 -2.97 -20.15
CA THR A 4 11.29 -2.24 -19.65
C THR A 4 10.44 -3.12 -18.74
N MET A 5 9.67 -2.51 -17.81
CA MET A 5 8.78 -3.24 -16.92
C MET A 5 7.76 -4.10 -17.69
N ASP A 6 7.19 -3.57 -18.76
CA ASP A 6 6.21 -4.29 -19.58
C ASP A 6 6.79 -5.57 -20.20
N LYS A 7 8.04 -5.53 -20.67
CA LYS A 7 8.71 -6.72 -21.21
C LYS A 7 8.97 -7.76 -20.13
N ILE A 8 9.32 -7.32 -18.90
CA ILE A 8 9.53 -8.23 -17.77
C ILE A 8 8.22 -8.89 -17.37
N VAL A 9 7.14 -8.10 -17.25
CA VAL A 9 5.80 -8.61 -16.91
C VAL A 9 5.30 -9.59 -17.97
N ALA A 10 5.42 -9.26 -19.24
CA ALA A 10 5.04 -10.14 -20.34
C ALA A 10 5.83 -11.47 -20.32
N LEU A 11 7.13 -11.40 -20.08
CA LEU A 11 7.98 -12.60 -19.95
C LEU A 11 7.57 -13.44 -18.74
N ALA A 12 7.33 -12.80 -17.59
CA ALA A 12 6.94 -13.49 -16.37
C ALA A 12 5.64 -14.27 -16.53
N LYS A 13 4.64 -13.68 -17.17
CA LYS A 13 3.37 -14.32 -17.51
C LYS A 13 3.57 -15.45 -18.52
N ALA A 14 4.25 -15.18 -19.63
CA ALA A 14 4.46 -16.15 -20.71
C ALA A 14 5.25 -17.39 -20.27
N ARG A 15 6.12 -17.26 -19.28
CA ARG A 15 6.95 -18.35 -18.76
C ARG A 15 6.40 -19.00 -17.49
N GLY A 16 5.21 -18.60 -17.04
CA GLY A 16 4.58 -19.18 -15.86
C GLY A 16 5.29 -18.86 -14.54
N PHE A 17 5.93 -17.70 -14.45
CA PHE A 17 6.41 -17.19 -13.15
C PHE A 17 5.26 -16.74 -12.28
N VAL A 18 4.31 -16.02 -12.87
CA VAL A 18 3.10 -15.54 -12.21
C VAL A 18 1.91 -15.66 -13.16
N TYR A 19 0.73 -15.86 -12.59
CA TYR A 19 -0.54 -15.82 -13.28
C TYR A 19 -1.66 -15.34 -12.33
N PRO A 20 -2.76 -14.77 -12.86
CA PRO A 20 -3.88 -14.38 -12.01
C PRO A 20 -4.51 -15.59 -11.35
N GLY A 21 -4.68 -15.54 -10.04
CA GLY A 21 -5.44 -16.56 -9.32
C GLY A 21 -6.91 -16.54 -9.75
N SER A 22 -7.55 -17.71 -9.84
CA SER A 22 -8.97 -17.84 -10.22
C SER A 22 -9.30 -17.26 -11.60
N GLU A 23 -8.38 -17.31 -12.56
CA GLU A 23 -8.50 -16.68 -13.88
C GLU A 23 -9.75 -17.11 -14.66
N ILE A 24 -10.16 -18.38 -14.54
CA ILE A 24 -11.38 -18.92 -15.19
C ILE A 24 -12.66 -18.25 -14.72
N TYR A 25 -12.63 -17.55 -13.58
CA TYR A 25 -13.75 -16.78 -13.04
C TYR A 25 -13.53 -15.26 -13.14
N GLY A 26 -12.55 -14.81 -13.94
CA GLY A 26 -12.22 -13.41 -14.13
C GLY A 26 -11.12 -12.89 -13.19
N GLY A 27 -10.59 -13.74 -12.29
CA GLY A 27 -9.53 -13.38 -11.37
C GLY A 27 -9.98 -12.43 -10.24
N LEU A 28 -9.03 -12.03 -9.43
CA LEU A 28 -9.20 -11.00 -8.41
C LEU A 28 -8.11 -9.94 -8.62
N ALA A 29 -8.51 -8.67 -8.65
CA ALA A 29 -7.58 -7.56 -8.87
C ALA A 29 -6.43 -7.59 -7.84
N ASN A 30 -5.22 -7.33 -8.32
CA ASN A 30 -3.99 -7.29 -7.51
C ASN A 30 -3.64 -8.60 -6.78
N THR A 31 -4.20 -9.74 -7.20
CA THR A 31 -3.95 -11.06 -6.63
C THR A 31 -3.31 -11.97 -7.67
N TRP A 32 -2.17 -12.55 -7.33
CA TRP A 32 -1.36 -13.35 -8.24
C TRP A 32 -0.90 -14.63 -7.58
N ASP A 33 -0.95 -15.71 -8.33
CA ASP A 33 -0.34 -16.98 -7.97
C ASP A 33 1.08 -17.08 -8.54
N TYR A 34 1.98 -17.69 -7.78
CA TYR A 34 3.30 -18.03 -8.29
C TYR A 34 3.27 -19.39 -8.98
N GLY A 35 3.66 -19.42 -10.24
CA GLY A 35 3.91 -20.68 -10.95
C GLY A 35 5.18 -21.37 -10.48
N ASN A 36 5.46 -22.53 -11.05
CA ASN A 36 6.62 -23.37 -10.68
C ASN A 36 7.97 -22.62 -10.74
N LEU A 37 8.22 -21.83 -11.79
CA LEU A 37 9.43 -20.99 -11.85
C LEU A 37 9.37 -19.82 -10.88
N GLY A 38 8.19 -19.25 -10.67
CA GLY A 38 7.99 -18.13 -9.76
C GLY A 38 8.22 -18.50 -8.30
N VAL A 39 7.75 -19.68 -7.86
CA VAL A 39 7.95 -20.13 -6.48
C VAL A 39 9.42 -20.39 -6.17
N GLU A 40 10.17 -20.95 -7.13
CA GLU A 40 11.62 -21.17 -6.96
C GLU A 40 12.37 -19.83 -6.87
N LEU A 41 12.07 -18.89 -7.76
CA LEU A 41 12.64 -17.54 -7.70
C LEU A 41 12.31 -16.85 -6.36
N LYS A 42 11.05 -16.87 -5.95
CA LYS A 42 10.59 -16.31 -4.66
C LYS A 42 11.36 -16.90 -3.47
N ASN A 43 11.51 -18.22 -3.43
CA ASN A 43 12.23 -18.90 -2.36
C ASN A 43 13.73 -18.56 -2.36
N ASN A 44 14.35 -18.43 -3.52
CA ASN A 44 15.75 -18.01 -3.64
C ASN A 44 15.95 -16.57 -3.16
N VAL A 45 15.03 -15.65 -3.50
CA VAL A 45 15.06 -14.27 -2.99
C VAL A 45 14.92 -14.25 -1.47
N LYS A 46 13.94 -15.01 -0.91
CA LYS A 46 13.76 -15.12 0.54
C LYS A 46 14.99 -15.66 1.25
N LYS A 47 15.61 -16.71 0.72
CA LYS A 47 16.84 -17.29 1.29
C LYS A 47 18.01 -16.30 1.27
N ALA A 48 18.19 -15.59 0.14
CA ALA A 48 19.24 -14.58 0.03
C ALA A 48 19.02 -13.42 1.01
N TRP A 49 17.77 -12.94 1.13
CA TRP A 49 17.41 -11.91 2.11
C TRP A 49 17.67 -12.36 3.54
N TRP A 50 17.21 -13.55 3.92
CA TRP A 50 17.41 -14.11 5.25
C TRP A 50 18.89 -14.26 5.59
N LYS A 51 19.66 -14.82 4.66
CA LYS A 51 21.10 -14.93 4.82
C LYS A 51 21.75 -13.58 5.07
N LYS A 52 21.42 -12.58 4.23
CA LYS A 52 22.06 -11.27 4.27
C LYS A 52 21.71 -10.49 5.54
N PHE A 53 20.45 -10.47 5.93
CA PHE A 53 19.97 -9.58 7.00
C PHE A 53 19.83 -10.25 8.35
N VAL A 54 19.79 -11.57 8.43
CA VAL A 54 19.65 -12.30 9.68
C VAL A 54 20.93 -13.09 10.01
N GLN A 55 21.36 -13.98 9.08
CA GLN A 55 22.47 -14.90 9.39
C GLN A 55 23.86 -14.23 9.37
N GLU A 56 24.08 -13.27 8.48
CA GLU A 56 25.37 -12.55 8.38
C GLU A 56 25.49 -11.41 9.39
N SER A 57 24.42 -11.05 10.10
CA SER A 57 24.43 -10.02 11.12
C SER A 57 24.52 -10.62 12.52
N PRO A 58 25.53 -10.26 13.35
CA PRO A 58 25.65 -10.77 14.71
C PRO A 58 24.59 -10.19 15.67
N TYR A 59 23.89 -9.13 15.26
CA TYR A 59 22.92 -8.41 16.09
C TYR A 59 21.46 -8.67 15.72
N ASN A 60 21.21 -9.45 14.67
CA ASN A 60 19.85 -9.70 14.21
C ASN A 60 19.43 -11.15 14.53
N VAL A 61 18.20 -11.28 14.96
CA VAL A 61 17.54 -12.59 15.14
C VAL A 61 16.26 -12.64 14.34
N GLY A 62 15.90 -13.82 13.85
CA GLY A 62 14.67 -14.02 13.12
C GLY A 62 13.49 -14.24 14.06
N VAL A 63 12.35 -13.68 13.72
CA VAL A 63 11.06 -13.92 14.38
C VAL A 63 10.02 -14.22 13.32
N ASP A 64 9.24 -15.27 13.52
CA ASP A 64 8.07 -15.58 12.70
C ASP A 64 6.81 -15.29 13.53
N CYS A 65 6.21 -14.14 13.30
CA CYS A 65 5.08 -13.63 14.05
C CYS A 65 3.76 -13.93 13.35
N ALA A 66 2.71 -14.19 14.14
CA ALA A 66 1.37 -14.36 13.61
C ALA A 66 0.90 -13.11 12.85
N ILE A 67 0.18 -13.31 11.74
CA ILE A 67 -0.43 -12.23 10.97
C ILE A 67 -1.64 -11.61 11.69
N LEU A 68 -2.33 -12.39 12.52
CA LEU A 68 -3.43 -11.95 13.37
C LEU A 68 -2.92 -11.69 14.78
N MET A 69 -3.33 -10.59 15.37
CA MET A 69 -2.99 -10.17 16.72
C MET A 69 -4.22 -9.63 17.44
N ASN A 70 -4.11 -9.49 18.77
CA ASN A 70 -5.16 -8.81 19.53
C ASN A 70 -5.36 -7.37 18.98
N PRO A 71 -6.60 -6.99 18.64
CA PRO A 71 -6.89 -5.65 18.08
C PRO A 71 -6.42 -4.48 18.96
N GLN A 72 -6.33 -4.67 20.28
CA GLN A 72 -5.82 -3.64 21.19
C GLN A 72 -4.35 -3.27 20.91
N THR A 73 -3.58 -4.16 20.30
CA THR A 73 -2.22 -3.84 19.83
C THR A 73 -2.25 -2.70 18.82
N TRP A 74 -3.23 -2.70 17.93
CA TRP A 74 -3.36 -1.66 16.89
C TRP A 74 -3.97 -0.37 17.41
N VAL A 75 -4.77 -0.43 18.47
CA VAL A 75 -5.21 0.75 19.21
C VAL A 75 -4.02 1.40 19.90
N ALA A 76 -3.25 0.62 20.66
CA ALA A 76 -2.11 1.12 21.42
C ALA A 76 -0.99 1.69 20.53
N SER A 77 -0.78 1.11 19.34
CA SER A 77 0.20 1.58 18.36
C SER A 77 -0.28 2.74 17.48
N GLY A 78 -1.57 3.11 17.58
CA GLY A 78 -2.17 4.18 16.77
C GLY A 78 -2.58 3.79 15.36
N HIS A 79 -2.30 2.55 14.90
CA HIS A 79 -2.60 2.13 13.52
C HIS A 79 -4.11 2.17 13.20
N LEU A 80 -4.99 1.85 14.15
CA LEU A 80 -6.43 1.92 13.90
C LEU A 80 -6.95 3.33 13.70
N GLY A 81 -6.33 4.32 14.33
CA GLY A 81 -6.75 5.71 14.22
C GLY A 81 -6.00 6.54 13.18
N GLY A 82 -4.75 6.20 12.88
CA GLY A 82 -3.86 7.03 12.09
C GLY A 82 -3.32 6.39 10.80
N PHE A 83 -3.50 5.07 10.62
CA PHE A 83 -3.03 4.39 9.41
C PHE A 83 -4.07 4.46 8.30
N ALA A 84 -4.24 5.65 7.75
CA ALA A 84 -5.26 5.94 6.76
C ALA A 84 -4.75 6.91 5.69
N ASP A 85 -5.12 6.67 4.44
CA ASP A 85 -4.84 7.56 3.33
C ASP A 85 -6.03 8.49 3.03
N PRO A 86 -5.76 9.77 2.71
CA PRO A 86 -6.78 10.70 2.23
C PRO A 86 -7.10 10.40 0.77
N LEU A 87 -8.19 9.69 0.51
CA LEU A 87 -8.61 9.29 -0.83
C LEU A 87 -9.73 10.17 -1.38
N MET A 88 -9.68 10.43 -2.68
CA MET A 88 -10.71 11.10 -3.46
C MET A 88 -10.86 10.42 -4.82
N ASP A 89 -12.07 10.46 -5.37
CA ASP A 89 -12.39 9.86 -6.67
C ASP A 89 -12.66 10.98 -7.70
N CYS A 90 -12.16 10.83 -8.92
CA CYS A 90 -12.58 11.66 -10.04
C CYS A 90 -14.00 11.25 -10.47
N LYS A 91 -14.95 12.18 -10.49
CA LYS A 91 -16.34 11.89 -10.88
C LYS A 91 -16.52 11.62 -12.38
N GLU A 92 -15.50 11.95 -13.19
CA GLU A 92 -15.55 11.80 -14.65
C GLU A 92 -14.99 10.45 -15.14
N CYS A 93 -13.79 10.08 -14.67
CA CYS A 93 -13.16 8.83 -15.08
C CYS A 93 -13.23 7.72 -14.03
N HIS A 94 -13.77 8.02 -12.84
CA HIS A 94 -13.91 7.10 -11.70
C HIS A 94 -12.59 6.56 -11.15
N GLU A 95 -11.47 7.18 -11.52
CA GLU A 95 -10.17 6.85 -10.96
C GLU A 95 -10.02 7.42 -9.55
N ARG A 96 -9.33 6.65 -8.70
CA ARG A 96 -9.08 6.99 -7.30
C ARG A 96 -7.66 7.48 -7.11
N PHE A 97 -7.52 8.58 -6.36
CA PHE A 97 -6.23 9.22 -6.07
C PHE A 97 -6.07 9.46 -4.57
N ARG A 98 -4.83 9.46 -4.13
CA ARG A 98 -4.45 10.03 -2.85
C ARG A 98 -4.36 11.55 -3.01
N ALA A 99 -5.09 12.29 -2.17
CA ALA A 99 -5.13 13.74 -2.25
C ALA A 99 -3.77 14.39 -1.95
N ASP A 100 -3.04 13.87 -0.96
CA ASP A 100 -1.70 14.31 -0.61
C ASP A 100 -0.71 14.14 -1.78
N LYS A 101 -0.71 12.97 -2.43
CA LYS A 101 0.15 12.71 -3.59
C LYS A 101 -0.22 13.57 -4.79
N LEU A 102 -1.50 13.75 -5.04
CA LEU A 102 -1.96 14.62 -6.13
C LEU A 102 -1.46 16.07 -5.97
N ILE A 103 -1.43 16.57 -4.73
CA ILE A 103 -0.89 17.89 -4.41
C ILE A 103 0.63 17.91 -4.58
N GLU A 104 1.35 16.93 -4.04
CA GLU A 104 2.81 16.84 -4.16
C GLU A 104 3.27 16.78 -5.62
N ASP A 105 2.64 15.92 -6.43
CA ASP A 105 2.97 15.76 -7.85
C ASP A 105 2.70 17.06 -8.63
N TRP A 106 1.55 17.70 -8.39
CA TRP A 106 1.24 18.99 -9.00
C TRP A 106 2.24 20.08 -8.59
N CYS A 107 2.64 20.14 -7.33
CA CYS A 107 3.62 21.11 -6.85
C CYS A 107 5.01 20.87 -7.49
N ALA A 108 5.41 19.61 -7.64
CA ALA A 108 6.66 19.25 -8.29
C ALA A 108 6.67 19.67 -9.78
N GLU A 109 5.57 19.41 -10.50
CA GLU A 109 5.42 19.79 -11.91
C GLU A 109 5.43 21.31 -12.12
N ASN A 110 4.76 22.06 -11.22
CA ASN A 110 4.64 23.51 -11.32
C ASN A 110 5.74 24.29 -10.57
N LYS A 111 6.72 23.58 -9.96
CA LYS A 111 7.80 24.17 -9.14
C LYS A 111 7.25 25.08 -8.03
N TYR A 112 6.14 24.65 -7.42
CA TYR A 112 5.50 25.36 -6.33
C TYR A 112 6.09 24.90 -5.01
N GLU A 113 6.64 25.83 -4.23
CA GLU A 113 7.20 25.54 -2.90
C GLU A 113 6.09 25.51 -1.87
N LEU A 114 5.98 24.39 -1.16
CA LEU A 114 5.04 24.21 -0.06
C LEU A 114 5.68 24.59 1.27
N GLU A 115 4.95 25.29 2.11
CA GLU A 115 5.33 25.50 3.51
C GLU A 115 5.01 24.26 4.34
N GLY A 116 5.95 23.31 4.44
CA GLY A 116 5.82 22.08 5.22
C GLY A 116 5.34 20.86 4.41
N SER A 117 5.07 19.76 5.12
CA SER A 117 4.61 18.50 4.51
C SER A 117 3.08 18.48 4.36
N VAL A 118 2.60 18.03 3.21
CA VAL A 118 1.17 17.84 2.94
C VAL A 118 0.54 16.80 3.87
N ASP A 119 1.31 15.85 4.37
CA ASP A 119 0.82 14.81 5.31
C ASP A 119 0.27 15.40 6.63
N ALA A 120 0.70 16.62 6.99
CA ALA A 120 0.22 17.31 8.19
C ALA A 120 -1.09 18.10 7.97
N TRP A 121 -1.55 18.20 6.72
CA TRP A 121 -2.74 18.99 6.39
C TRP A 121 -4.03 18.26 6.74
N SER A 122 -5.05 19.05 7.12
CA SER A 122 -6.40 18.52 7.24
C SER A 122 -7.01 18.23 5.86
N GLN A 123 -8.04 17.37 5.84
CA GLN A 123 -8.79 17.08 4.60
C GLN A 123 -9.35 18.35 3.96
N GLU A 124 -9.81 19.29 4.78
CA GLU A 124 -10.33 20.58 4.34
C GLU A 124 -9.23 21.44 3.67
N GLN A 125 -8.04 21.49 4.25
CA GLN A 125 -6.90 22.20 3.68
C GLN A 125 -6.48 21.60 2.34
N MET A 126 -6.38 20.27 2.25
CA MET A 126 -6.08 19.58 0.99
C MET A 126 -7.15 19.86 -0.07
N LYS A 127 -8.42 19.77 0.30
CA LYS A 127 -9.54 20.02 -0.63
C LYS A 127 -9.53 21.46 -1.13
N ASN A 128 -9.38 22.43 -0.24
CA ASN A 128 -9.32 23.84 -0.59
C ASN A 128 -8.14 24.14 -1.53
N PHE A 129 -6.98 23.57 -1.28
CA PHE A 129 -5.81 23.74 -2.15
C PHE A 129 -6.04 23.16 -3.55
N ILE A 130 -6.62 21.96 -3.63
CA ILE A 130 -6.95 21.30 -4.90
C ILE A 130 -7.93 22.15 -5.71
N ASP A 131 -8.96 22.70 -5.05
CA ASP A 131 -9.99 23.51 -5.69
C ASP A 131 -9.43 24.92 -6.06
N GLU A 132 -8.65 25.55 -5.18
CA GLU A 132 -8.05 26.88 -5.43
C GLU A 132 -7.06 26.83 -6.60
N LYS A 133 -6.20 25.81 -6.65
CA LYS A 133 -5.22 25.63 -7.73
C LYS A 133 -5.82 24.98 -8.98
N ASN A 134 -7.10 24.59 -8.93
CA ASN A 134 -7.81 23.91 -10.01
C ASN A 134 -7.00 22.72 -10.56
N ILE A 135 -6.49 21.89 -9.64
CA ILE A 135 -5.62 20.75 -9.98
C ILE A 135 -6.39 19.77 -10.87
N PRO A 136 -5.90 19.46 -12.08
CA PRO A 136 -6.59 18.55 -12.98
C PRO A 136 -6.40 17.09 -12.57
N CYS A 137 -7.35 16.26 -12.92
CA CYS A 137 -7.21 14.80 -12.80
C CYS A 137 -6.07 14.32 -13.74
N PRO A 138 -5.07 13.58 -13.24
CA PRO A 138 -3.97 13.10 -14.06
C PRO A 138 -4.40 12.19 -15.21
N THR A 139 -5.53 11.50 -15.07
CA THR A 139 -6.02 10.55 -16.08
C THR A 139 -6.86 11.22 -17.16
N CYS A 140 -7.81 12.08 -16.80
CA CYS A 140 -8.74 12.67 -17.77
C CYS A 140 -8.61 14.18 -17.98
N GLY A 141 -7.75 14.85 -17.21
CA GLY A 141 -7.49 16.30 -17.32
C GLY A 141 -8.61 17.20 -16.77
N LYS A 142 -9.69 16.64 -16.25
CA LYS A 142 -10.82 17.42 -15.71
C LYS A 142 -10.67 17.65 -14.23
N HIS A 143 -11.18 18.79 -13.75
CA HIS A 143 -11.26 19.09 -12.32
C HIS A 143 -12.68 18.83 -11.82
N ASN A 144 -12.96 17.60 -11.40
CA ASN A 144 -14.24 17.23 -10.82
C ASN A 144 -14.06 16.05 -9.85
N PHE A 145 -13.76 16.36 -8.59
CA PHE A 145 -13.46 15.35 -7.59
C PHE A 145 -14.57 15.24 -6.54
N THR A 146 -14.61 14.10 -5.87
CA THR A 146 -15.41 13.91 -4.66
C THR A 146 -14.75 14.59 -3.47
N ASP A 147 -15.44 14.62 -2.34
CA ASP A 147 -14.81 14.98 -1.08
C ASP A 147 -13.74 13.94 -0.69
N ILE A 148 -12.76 14.41 0.07
CA ILE A 148 -11.67 13.56 0.57
C ILE A 148 -12.22 12.72 1.72
N ARG A 149 -11.94 11.40 1.68
CA ARG A 149 -12.31 10.45 2.72
C ARG A 149 -11.08 9.75 3.25
N GLN A 150 -10.98 9.61 4.56
CA GLN A 150 -9.94 8.77 5.17
C GLN A 150 -10.27 7.29 4.94
N PHE A 151 -9.35 6.61 4.29
CA PHE A 151 -9.44 5.18 4.05
C PHE A 151 -8.41 4.46 4.92
N ASN A 152 -8.89 3.72 5.93
CA ASN A 152 -8.00 2.94 6.79
C ASN A 152 -7.37 1.80 6.00
N LEU A 153 -6.04 1.71 6.02
CA LEU A 153 -5.26 0.73 5.26
C LEU A 153 -5.19 -0.65 5.95
N MET A 154 -5.68 -0.76 7.18
CA MET A 154 -5.73 -2.03 7.90
C MET A 154 -6.74 -2.97 7.26
N PHE A 155 -6.30 -4.14 6.82
CA PHE A 155 -7.20 -5.17 6.31
C PHE A 155 -8.02 -5.77 7.45
N LYS A 156 -9.31 -5.44 7.45
CA LYS A 156 -10.28 -5.90 8.44
C LYS A 156 -10.83 -7.27 8.06
N THR A 157 -10.92 -8.18 9.03
CA THR A 157 -11.57 -9.48 8.88
C THR A 157 -12.24 -9.89 10.20
N PHE A 158 -12.80 -11.08 10.24
CA PHE A 158 -13.48 -11.60 11.42
C PHE A 158 -12.89 -12.96 11.80
N GLN A 159 -12.77 -13.20 13.10
CA GLN A 159 -12.35 -14.50 13.64
C GLN A 159 -13.56 -15.21 14.22
N GLY A 160 -13.95 -16.33 13.63
CA GLY A 160 -15.14 -17.09 14.02
C GLY A 160 -16.24 -17.06 12.95
N VAL A 161 -17.45 -17.48 13.32
CA VAL A 161 -18.58 -17.65 12.40
C VAL A 161 -19.51 -16.45 12.30
N THR A 162 -19.35 -15.46 13.16
CA THR A 162 -20.18 -14.26 13.22
C THR A 162 -19.37 -13.00 12.94
N GLU A 163 -19.92 -12.14 12.11
CA GLU A 163 -19.35 -10.81 11.75
C GLU A 163 -19.82 -9.76 12.76
N ASP A 164 -19.34 -9.84 13.99
CA ASP A 164 -19.64 -8.86 15.02
C ASP A 164 -18.41 -8.08 15.47
N ALA A 165 -18.63 -7.00 16.23
CA ALA A 165 -17.55 -6.13 16.69
C ALA A 165 -16.54 -6.84 17.61
N LYS A 166 -16.98 -7.89 18.33
CA LYS A 166 -16.12 -8.64 19.26
C LYS A 166 -15.16 -9.58 18.52
N ASN A 167 -15.59 -10.06 17.34
CA ASN A 167 -14.84 -10.96 16.50
C ASN A 167 -14.00 -10.24 15.43
N THR A 168 -14.07 -8.91 15.37
CA THR A 168 -13.31 -8.10 14.43
C THR A 168 -11.82 -8.17 14.75
N VAL A 169 -11.03 -8.57 13.77
CA VAL A 169 -9.56 -8.56 13.81
C VAL A 169 -8.99 -7.89 12.57
N TYR A 170 -7.74 -7.50 12.66
CA TYR A 170 -7.03 -6.86 11.57
C TYR A 170 -5.76 -7.63 11.26
N LEU A 171 -5.45 -7.79 9.98
CA LEU A 171 -4.16 -8.33 9.59
C LEU A 171 -3.05 -7.34 10.02
N ARG A 172 -1.88 -7.90 10.33
CA ARG A 172 -0.69 -7.10 10.63
C ARG A 172 -0.42 -6.14 9.46
N PRO A 173 -0.26 -4.83 9.72
CA PRO A 173 0.09 -3.87 8.67
C PRO A 173 1.49 -4.15 8.13
N GLU A 174 1.94 -3.36 7.18
CA GLU A 174 3.19 -3.53 6.47
C GLU A 174 4.37 -3.82 7.41
N THR A 175 5.07 -4.92 7.13
CA THR A 175 6.21 -5.36 7.94
C THR A 175 7.43 -4.45 7.81
N GLU A 176 7.49 -3.64 6.76
CA GLU A 176 8.54 -2.68 6.50
C GLU A 176 8.59 -1.57 7.56
N ILE A 177 7.45 -1.03 7.95
CA ILE A 177 7.33 -0.03 9.03
C ILE A 177 7.80 -0.62 10.37
N GLY A 178 7.47 -1.89 10.66
CA GLY A 178 7.94 -2.58 11.85
C GLY A 178 9.47 -2.66 11.94
N ARG A 179 10.15 -2.78 10.80
CA ARG A 179 11.62 -2.81 10.72
C ARG A 179 12.25 -1.43 10.93
N ALA A 180 11.63 -0.37 10.43
CA ALA A 180 12.08 1.00 10.65
C ALA A 180 11.93 1.40 12.12
N SER A 181 10.79 1.12 12.75
CA SER A 181 10.55 1.45 14.15
C SER A 181 11.42 0.64 15.13
N CYS A 182 11.84 -0.59 14.79
CA CYS A 182 12.85 -1.33 15.57
C CYS A 182 14.24 -0.71 15.47
N ARG A 183 14.54 -0.01 14.39
CA ARG A 183 15.84 0.65 14.19
C ARG A 183 15.96 1.95 15.00
N GLU A 184 14.86 2.62 15.27
CA GLU A 184 14.83 3.86 16.06
C GLU A 184 14.80 3.63 17.58
N ARG A 185 14.58 2.39 18.04
CA ARG A 185 14.50 2.06 19.47
C ARG A 185 15.76 1.42 20.06
N VAL A 186 16.81 1.35 19.29
CA VAL A 186 18.16 0.90 19.73
C VAL A 186 19.14 2.11 19.76
#